data_d80c6cfe669b8ac2bc230a3879d0bff0
#
_entry.id   d80c6cfe669b8ac2bc230a3879d0bff0
#
_cell.length_a   1.000
_cell.length_b   1.000
_cell.length_c   1.000
_cell.angle_alpha   90.00
_cell.angle_beta   90.00
_cell.angle_gamma   90.00
#
_symmetry.space_group_name_H-M   'P 1'
#
loop_
_entity.id
_entity.type
_entity.pdbx_description
1 polymer ?
#
loop_
_entity_poly.entity_id
_entity_poly.type
_entity_poly.pdbx_seq_one_letter_code
_entity_poly.pdbx_strand_id
1 'polypeptide(L)'
;ITQGWGPKFRGHFAGVKLANRGIGGDTTRGMLIRLQQDVLTLNPKAVVILMGTNDIEIGLSPELIARNFTKIIKSLQEHNPTMPIILCRMFPSSATKNRPTEKIQKVNELYENVVRNDTQITVVDTFTLFDDGNGNALPPYFPDLLHLNTAGYSKWASALNPILATLGFLETGPDEFELEEGFRSLFNGRDLTGWGFRPTAPRNPPKNPRPGAPVFVQIKQAEDFKGQTQSSDQRYRAVNGRLVVTTPAEGRRIQQLWTTTEFGSD
;
A
#
# COMPACT_ATOMS: atom_id res chain seq x y z
N ILE A 1 -3.96 -19.03 -2.93
CA ILE A 1 -2.78 -18.59 -2.17
C ILE A 1 -3.19 -18.21 -0.75
N THR A 2 -4.05 -17.21 -0.55
CA THR A 2 -4.45 -16.74 0.79
C THR A 2 -5.04 -17.84 1.67
N GLN A 3 -5.86 -18.73 1.11
CA GLN A 3 -6.38 -19.89 1.82
C GLN A 3 -5.28 -20.79 2.37
N GLY A 4 -4.21 -21.00 1.60
CA GLY A 4 -3.06 -21.83 1.97
C GLY A 4 -2.21 -21.29 3.13
N TRP A 5 -2.43 -20.04 3.56
CA TRP A 5 -1.76 -19.50 4.75
C TRP A 5 -2.12 -20.28 6.03
N GLY A 6 -3.32 -20.87 6.05
CA GLY A 6 -3.74 -21.81 7.08
C GLY A 6 -3.83 -21.23 8.49
N PRO A 7 -3.77 -22.07 9.54
CA PRO A 7 -3.93 -21.65 10.93
C PRO A 7 -2.84 -20.70 11.43
N LYS A 8 -1.63 -20.78 10.87
CA LYS A 8 -0.49 -19.91 11.23
C LYS A 8 -0.68 -18.45 10.81
N PHE A 9 -1.64 -18.16 9.93
CA PHE A 9 -2.00 -16.83 9.45
C PHE A 9 -2.08 -15.79 10.58
N ARG A 10 -2.80 -16.11 11.66
CA ARG A 10 -3.00 -15.18 12.77
C ARG A 10 -1.73 -14.87 13.55
N GLY A 11 -0.78 -15.79 13.60
CA GLY A 11 0.50 -15.60 14.30
C GLY A 11 1.41 -14.55 13.66
N HIS A 12 1.20 -14.25 12.36
CA HIS A 12 1.97 -13.21 11.67
C HIS A 12 1.48 -11.79 11.94
N PHE A 13 0.28 -11.64 12.53
CA PHE A 13 -0.38 -10.35 12.74
C PHE A 13 -0.95 -10.31 14.16
N ALA A 14 -0.07 -10.35 15.14
CA ALA A 14 -0.44 -10.39 16.57
C ALA A 14 -1.34 -9.20 16.95
N GLY A 15 -2.38 -9.47 17.72
CA GLY A 15 -3.32 -8.43 18.17
C GLY A 15 -4.37 -8.01 17.14
N VAL A 16 -4.25 -8.41 15.86
CA VAL A 16 -5.21 -8.02 14.81
C VAL A 16 -6.34 -9.02 14.69
N LYS A 17 -7.59 -8.54 14.69
CA LYS A 17 -8.76 -9.37 14.39
C LYS A 17 -8.84 -9.59 12.88
N LEU A 18 -8.49 -10.78 12.42
CA LEU A 18 -8.36 -11.14 11.01
C LEU A 18 -9.38 -12.18 10.57
N ALA A 19 -9.88 -12.01 9.33
CA ALA A 19 -10.66 -13.00 8.62
C ALA A 19 -9.98 -13.33 7.27
N ASN A 20 -9.53 -14.58 7.10
CA ASN A 20 -9.04 -15.05 5.81
C ASN A 20 -10.25 -15.51 4.98
N ARG A 21 -10.52 -14.80 3.88
CA ARG A 21 -11.63 -15.06 2.94
C ARG A 21 -11.14 -15.57 1.59
N GLY A 22 -9.88 -16.00 1.50
CA GLY A 22 -9.32 -16.62 0.31
C GLY A 22 -9.93 -18.01 0.07
N ILE A 23 -10.22 -18.32 -1.19
CA ILE A 23 -10.68 -19.64 -1.66
C ILE A 23 -9.71 -20.12 -2.73
N GLY A 24 -9.30 -21.40 -2.63
CA GLY A 24 -8.43 -22.01 -3.64
C GLY A 24 -9.15 -22.10 -4.99
N GLY A 25 -8.47 -21.80 -6.07
CA GLY A 25 -9.06 -21.82 -7.42
C GLY A 25 -9.98 -20.63 -7.74
N ASP A 26 -10.24 -19.72 -6.78
CA ASP A 26 -11.16 -18.61 -7.01
C ASP A 26 -10.62 -17.60 -8.02
N THR A 27 -11.55 -16.99 -8.75
CA THR A 27 -11.29 -15.99 -9.79
C THR A 27 -11.84 -14.63 -9.39
N THR A 28 -11.50 -13.58 -10.14
CA THR A 28 -12.09 -12.25 -9.95
C THR A 28 -13.60 -12.26 -10.11
N ARG A 29 -14.15 -13.10 -11.00
CA ARG A 29 -15.60 -13.30 -11.14
C ARG A 29 -16.21 -13.99 -9.91
N GLY A 30 -15.56 -15.05 -9.41
CA GLY A 30 -16.00 -15.74 -8.20
C GLY A 30 -16.03 -14.80 -6.99
N MET A 31 -14.98 -13.98 -6.84
CA MET A 31 -14.92 -12.97 -5.79
C MET A 31 -16.06 -11.93 -5.90
N LEU A 32 -16.38 -11.45 -7.11
CA LEU A 32 -17.50 -10.53 -7.32
C LEU A 32 -18.84 -11.14 -6.84
N ILE A 33 -19.08 -12.41 -7.15
CA ILE A 33 -20.33 -13.10 -6.78
C ILE A 33 -20.49 -13.18 -5.26
N ARG A 34 -19.41 -13.45 -4.54
CA ARG A 34 -19.44 -13.66 -3.08
C ARG A 34 -19.06 -12.42 -2.26
N LEU A 35 -18.65 -11.32 -2.91
CA LEU A 35 -18.11 -10.13 -2.24
C LEU A 35 -19.05 -9.61 -1.15
N GLN A 36 -20.33 -9.46 -1.47
CA GLN A 36 -21.33 -8.98 -0.52
C GLN A 36 -21.38 -9.85 0.73
N GLN A 37 -21.56 -11.16 0.54
CA GLN A 37 -21.79 -12.09 1.65
C GLN A 37 -20.52 -12.39 2.44
N ASP A 38 -19.37 -12.53 1.75
CA ASP A 38 -18.14 -13.00 2.35
C ASP A 38 -17.24 -11.89 2.92
N VAL A 39 -17.41 -10.66 2.43
CA VAL A 39 -16.55 -9.54 2.79
C VAL A 39 -17.34 -8.37 3.36
N LEU A 40 -18.30 -7.82 2.61
CA LEU A 40 -18.96 -6.56 3.00
C LEU A 40 -19.82 -6.73 4.26
N THR A 41 -20.54 -7.84 4.41
CA THR A 41 -21.34 -8.13 5.62
C THR A 41 -20.51 -8.23 6.90
N LEU A 42 -19.19 -8.47 6.79
CA LEU A 42 -18.29 -8.49 7.95
C LEU A 42 -17.93 -7.07 8.43
N ASN A 43 -18.30 -6.05 7.67
CA ASN A 43 -17.98 -4.66 7.93
C ASN A 43 -16.48 -4.46 8.26
N PRO A 44 -15.57 -4.84 7.33
CA PRO A 44 -14.15 -4.84 7.61
C PRO A 44 -13.62 -3.42 7.84
N LYS A 45 -12.61 -3.30 8.70
CA LYS A 45 -11.90 -2.03 8.93
C LYS A 45 -10.82 -1.77 7.90
N ALA A 46 -10.34 -2.80 7.23
CA ALA A 46 -9.46 -2.76 6.06
C ALA A 46 -9.60 -4.04 5.26
N VAL A 47 -9.23 -4.00 3.98
CA VAL A 47 -9.23 -5.18 3.10
C VAL A 47 -7.87 -5.32 2.42
N VAL A 48 -7.27 -6.51 2.51
CA VAL A 48 -6.07 -6.86 1.74
C VAL A 48 -6.49 -7.73 0.57
N ILE A 49 -6.12 -7.32 -0.64
CA ILE A 49 -6.52 -7.97 -1.89
C ILE A 49 -5.30 -8.56 -2.60
N LEU A 50 -5.41 -9.84 -2.94
CA LEU A 50 -4.52 -10.54 -3.87
C LEU A 50 -5.38 -11.47 -4.73
N MET A 51 -5.47 -11.21 -6.03
CA MET A 51 -6.34 -11.98 -6.94
C MET A 51 -5.86 -11.91 -8.39
N GLY A 52 -6.43 -12.76 -9.25
CA GLY A 52 -6.25 -12.74 -10.71
C GLY A 52 -5.39 -13.87 -11.26
N THR A 53 -4.62 -14.56 -10.43
CA THR A 53 -3.72 -15.63 -10.89
C THR A 53 -4.47 -16.83 -11.50
N ASN A 54 -5.65 -17.18 -10.97
CA ASN A 54 -6.47 -18.26 -11.52
C ASN A 54 -7.22 -17.83 -12.79
N ASP A 55 -7.56 -16.54 -12.90
CA ASP A 55 -8.13 -15.98 -14.13
C ASP A 55 -7.17 -16.16 -15.31
N ILE A 56 -5.86 -15.90 -15.07
CA ILE A 56 -4.82 -16.10 -16.10
C ILE A 56 -4.73 -17.59 -16.49
N GLU A 57 -4.76 -18.49 -15.51
CA GLU A 57 -4.68 -19.95 -15.75
C GLU A 57 -5.79 -20.45 -16.68
N ILE A 58 -7.02 -19.97 -16.46
CA ILE A 58 -8.18 -20.35 -17.29
C ILE A 58 -8.29 -19.53 -18.59
N GLY A 59 -7.29 -18.72 -18.90
CA GLY A 59 -7.15 -18.04 -20.17
C GLY A 59 -7.92 -16.72 -20.31
N LEU A 60 -8.40 -16.10 -19.21
CA LEU A 60 -9.02 -14.77 -19.30
C LEU A 60 -8.01 -13.71 -19.77
N SER A 61 -8.50 -12.74 -20.53
CA SER A 61 -7.65 -11.60 -20.92
C SER A 61 -7.37 -10.67 -19.74
N PRO A 62 -6.21 -10.02 -19.71
CA PRO A 62 -5.86 -9.04 -18.68
C PRO A 62 -6.91 -7.93 -18.52
N GLU A 63 -7.53 -7.48 -19.62
CA GLU A 63 -8.55 -6.43 -19.63
C GLU A 63 -9.85 -6.90 -18.95
N LEU A 64 -10.24 -8.17 -19.14
CA LEU A 64 -11.42 -8.73 -18.47
C LEU A 64 -11.18 -8.88 -16.97
N ILE A 65 -9.99 -9.34 -16.59
CA ILE A 65 -9.56 -9.45 -15.21
C ILE A 65 -9.60 -8.07 -14.54
N ALA A 66 -9.02 -7.04 -15.18
CA ALA A 66 -9.03 -5.67 -14.68
C ALA A 66 -10.44 -5.06 -14.57
N ARG A 67 -11.35 -5.38 -15.50
CA ARG A 67 -12.77 -4.96 -15.41
C ARG A 67 -13.47 -5.54 -14.19
N ASN A 68 -13.23 -6.81 -13.87
CA ASN A 68 -13.78 -7.43 -12.67
C ASN A 68 -13.19 -6.79 -11.42
N PHE A 69 -11.89 -6.56 -11.40
CA PHE A 69 -11.21 -5.87 -10.32
C PHE A 69 -11.77 -4.46 -10.08
N THR A 70 -12.00 -3.67 -11.13
CA THR A 70 -12.62 -2.35 -11.04
C THR A 70 -13.98 -2.40 -10.33
N LYS A 71 -14.81 -3.39 -10.64
CA LYS A 71 -16.10 -3.57 -9.97
C LYS A 71 -15.93 -3.93 -8.49
N ILE A 72 -14.94 -4.76 -8.15
CA ILE A 72 -14.64 -5.12 -6.76
C ILE A 72 -14.22 -3.87 -5.98
N ILE A 73 -13.29 -3.08 -6.51
CA ILE A 73 -12.83 -1.84 -5.87
C ILE A 73 -14.00 -0.89 -5.67
N LYS A 74 -14.81 -0.66 -6.71
CA LYS A 74 -15.98 0.20 -6.62
C LYS A 74 -16.95 -0.25 -5.51
N SER A 75 -17.27 -1.53 -5.43
CA SER A 75 -18.16 -2.07 -4.40
C SER A 75 -17.59 -1.90 -2.98
N LEU A 76 -16.27 -2.05 -2.80
CA LEU A 76 -15.61 -1.80 -1.52
C LEU A 76 -15.69 -0.33 -1.12
N GLN A 77 -15.46 0.58 -2.07
CA GLN A 77 -15.52 2.03 -1.85
C GLN A 77 -16.94 2.53 -1.59
N GLU A 78 -17.94 2.00 -2.30
CA GLU A 78 -19.34 2.29 -2.06
C GLU A 78 -19.80 1.81 -0.69
N HIS A 79 -19.28 0.68 -0.22
CA HIS A 79 -19.58 0.15 1.11
C HIS A 79 -18.98 1.02 2.22
N ASN A 80 -17.73 1.45 2.06
CA ASN A 80 -17.06 2.33 3.02
C ASN A 80 -15.98 3.17 2.32
N PRO A 81 -16.24 4.45 2.05
CA PRO A 81 -15.33 5.34 1.32
C PRO A 81 -14.05 5.71 2.09
N THR A 82 -13.96 5.38 3.38
CA THR A 82 -12.79 5.68 4.22
C THR A 82 -12.02 4.41 4.62
N MET A 83 -12.50 3.22 4.26
CA MET A 83 -11.86 1.96 4.60
C MET A 83 -10.57 1.78 3.79
N PRO A 84 -9.40 1.61 4.43
CA PRO A 84 -8.16 1.31 3.71
C PRO A 84 -8.26 0.01 2.89
N ILE A 85 -7.78 0.07 1.66
CA ILE A 85 -7.66 -1.09 0.78
C ILE A 85 -6.17 -1.28 0.47
N ILE A 86 -5.64 -2.47 0.72
CA ILE A 86 -4.26 -2.83 0.45
C ILE A 86 -4.26 -3.79 -0.74
N LEU A 87 -3.78 -3.30 -1.87
CA LEU A 87 -3.66 -4.08 -3.10
C LEU A 87 -2.26 -4.69 -3.18
N CYS A 88 -2.17 -6.01 -3.06
CA CYS A 88 -0.95 -6.74 -3.37
C CYS A 88 -0.88 -6.99 -4.88
N ARG A 89 0.22 -6.62 -5.53
CA ARG A 89 0.49 -7.03 -6.92
C ARG A 89 0.47 -8.57 -6.98
N MET A 90 -0.10 -9.14 -8.05
CA MET A 90 -0.04 -10.60 -8.22
C MET A 90 1.40 -11.06 -8.13
N PHE A 91 1.62 -12.15 -7.41
CA PHE A 91 2.92 -12.79 -7.31
C PHE A 91 3.40 -13.25 -8.69
N PRO A 92 4.71 -13.30 -8.91
CA PRO A 92 5.26 -14.01 -10.05
C PRO A 92 4.87 -15.50 -9.96
N SER A 93 4.86 -16.17 -11.11
CA SER A 93 4.59 -17.60 -11.21
C SER A 93 5.47 -18.19 -12.32
N SER A 94 4.92 -19.01 -13.20
CA SER A 94 5.65 -19.60 -14.30
C SER A 94 4.73 -19.90 -15.49
N ALA A 95 5.28 -19.85 -16.69
CA ALA A 95 4.60 -20.31 -17.89
C ALA A 95 4.23 -21.80 -17.80
N THR A 96 5.05 -22.62 -17.08
CA THR A 96 4.75 -24.04 -16.84
C THR A 96 3.51 -24.26 -15.96
N LYS A 97 3.03 -23.19 -15.30
CA LYS A 97 1.80 -23.15 -14.52
C LYS A 97 0.66 -22.43 -15.25
N ASN A 98 0.77 -22.25 -16.57
CA ASN A 98 -0.16 -21.46 -17.38
C ASN A 98 -0.33 -20.01 -16.89
N ARG A 99 0.71 -19.46 -16.27
CA ARG A 99 0.74 -18.10 -15.72
C ARG A 99 2.01 -17.37 -16.19
N PRO A 100 2.09 -17.07 -17.50
CA PRO A 100 3.26 -16.42 -18.06
C PRO A 100 3.44 -15.02 -17.51
N THR A 101 4.69 -14.65 -17.28
CA THR A 101 5.12 -13.39 -16.64
C THR A 101 4.52 -12.16 -17.28
N GLU A 102 4.52 -12.10 -18.61
CA GLU A 102 3.99 -10.95 -19.35
C GLU A 102 2.50 -10.70 -19.09
N LYS A 103 1.71 -11.78 -18.90
CA LYS A 103 0.30 -11.63 -18.53
C LYS A 103 0.13 -11.16 -17.09
N ILE A 104 0.92 -11.68 -16.16
CA ILE A 104 0.91 -11.24 -14.75
C ILE A 104 1.26 -9.76 -14.66
N GLN A 105 2.35 -9.35 -15.31
CA GLN A 105 2.79 -7.95 -15.33
C GLN A 105 1.73 -7.05 -15.96
N LYS A 106 1.11 -7.49 -17.07
CA LYS A 106 0.04 -6.72 -17.71
C LYS A 106 -1.19 -6.52 -16.82
N VAL A 107 -1.60 -7.55 -16.08
CA VAL A 107 -2.71 -7.40 -15.11
C VAL A 107 -2.30 -6.48 -13.95
N ASN A 108 -1.09 -6.60 -13.41
CA ASN A 108 -0.59 -5.71 -12.36
C ASN A 108 -0.57 -4.25 -12.82
N GLU A 109 -0.09 -3.97 -14.05
CA GLU A 109 -0.14 -2.63 -14.64
C GLU A 109 -1.58 -2.09 -14.74
N LEU A 110 -2.50 -2.93 -15.22
CA LEU A 110 -3.91 -2.53 -15.35
C LEU A 110 -4.55 -2.27 -13.98
N TYR A 111 -4.24 -3.06 -12.96
CA TYR A 111 -4.72 -2.84 -11.60
C TYR A 111 -4.21 -1.52 -11.03
N GLU A 112 -2.92 -1.23 -11.21
CA GLU A 112 -2.33 0.04 -10.78
C GLU A 112 -2.96 1.24 -11.49
N ASN A 113 -3.27 1.10 -12.79
CA ASN A 113 -3.97 2.14 -13.54
C ASN A 113 -5.39 2.40 -12.99
N VAL A 114 -6.10 1.34 -12.57
CA VAL A 114 -7.44 1.47 -11.96
C VAL A 114 -7.40 2.25 -10.64
N VAL A 115 -6.35 2.03 -9.84
CA VAL A 115 -6.22 2.63 -8.50
C VAL A 115 -5.30 3.85 -8.46
N ARG A 116 -4.85 4.31 -9.61
CA ARG A 116 -3.94 5.45 -9.73
C ARG A 116 -4.55 6.69 -9.07
N ASN A 117 -3.77 7.31 -8.21
CA ASN A 117 -4.17 8.51 -7.46
C ASN A 117 -5.31 8.31 -6.42
N ASP A 118 -5.69 7.07 -6.15
CA ASP A 118 -6.67 6.76 -5.13
C ASP A 118 -6.00 6.71 -3.75
N THR A 119 -6.33 7.68 -2.89
CA THR A 119 -5.72 7.79 -1.55
C THR A 119 -6.23 6.77 -0.56
N GLN A 120 -7.31 6.06 -0.88
CA GLN A 120 -7.86 4.96 -0.07
C GLN A 120 -7.04 3.67 -0.27
N ILE A 121 -6.28 3.58 -1.37
CA ILE A 121 -5.62 2.33 -1.78
C ILE A 121 -4.11 2.44 -1.65
N THR A 122 -3.52 1.47 -0.95
CA THR A 122 -2.07 1.28 -0.85
C THR A 122 -1.66 0.08 -1.70
N VAL A 123 -0.80 0.30 -2.69
CA VAL A 123 -0.24 -0.80 -3.50
C VAL A 123 1.02 -1.35 -2.86
N VAL A 124 1.10 -2.67 -2.75
CA VAL A 124 2.28 -3.40 -2.25
C VAL A 124 2.91 -4.15 -3.41
N ASP A 125 4.17 -3.87 -3.69
CA ASP A 125 4.90 -4.57 -4.76
C ASP A 125 5.35 -5.96 -4.31
N THR A 126 4.38 -6.86 -4.25
CA THR A 126 4.62 -8.28 -3.95
C THR A 126 5.14 -9.05 -5.16
N PHE A 127 5.06 -8.50 -6.38
CA PHE A 127 5.67 -9.11 -7.56
C PHE A 127 7.20 -9.09 -7.43
N THR A 128 7.80 -7.91 -7.33
CA THR A 128 9.26 -7.76 -7.19
C THR A 128 9.80 -8.43 -5.93
N LEU A 129 9.02 -8.44 -4.85
CA LEU A 129 9.39 -9.12 -3.60
C LEU A 129 9.72 -10.60 -3.80
N PHE A 130 9.10 -11.27 -4.77
CA PHE A 130 9.16 -12.70 -5.00
C PHE A 130 9.67 -13.10 -6.39
N ASP A 131 10.11 -12.14 -7.19
CA ASP A 131 10.68 -12.36 -8.52
C ASP A 131 12.10 -12.93 -8.43
N ASP A 132 12.41 -13.87 -9.30
CA ASP A 132 13.74 -14.47 -9.47
C ASP A 132 14.70 -13.58 -10.30
N GLY A 133 14.25 -12.40 -10.72
CA GLY A 133 14.96 -11.47 -11.61
C GLY A 133 14.64 -11.68 -13.10
N ASN A 134 13.87 -12.71 -13.44
CA ASN A 134 13.41 -13.01 -14.79
C ASN A 134 11.87 -13.02 -14.90
N GLY A 135 11.18 -12.59 -13.86
CA GLY A 135 9.72 -12.55 -13.80
C GLY A 135 9.07 -13.85 -13.34
N ASN A 136 9.82 -14.85 -12.93
CA ASN A 136 9.27 -16.09 -12.41
C ASN A 136 9.26 -16.12 -10.87
N ALA A 137 8.46 -17.03 -10.34
CA ALA A 137 8.39 -17.25 -8.90
C ALA A 137 9.73 -17.77 -8.35
N LEU A 138 10.23 -17.13 -7.30
CA LEU A 138 11.50 -17.47 -6.64
C LEU A 138 11.37 -18.80 -5.87
N PRO A 139 12.06 -19.89 -6.32
CA PRO A 139 11.84 -21.26 -5.82
C PRO A 139 11.95 -21.44 -4.30
N PRO A 140 12.86 -20.76 -3.55
CA PRO A 140 12.94 -20.87 -2.10
C PRO A 140 11.65 -20.53 -1.36
N TYR A 141 10.75 -19.75 -1.97
CA TYR A 141 9.45 -19.35 -1.41
C TYR A 141 8.27 -20.05 -2.08
N PHE A 142 8.43 -20.51 -3.31
CA PHE A 142 7.42 -21.18 -4.14
C PHE A 142 7.92 -22.54 -4.62
N PRO A 143 7.83 -23.59 -3.80
CA PRO A 143 8.36 -24.93 -4.18
C PRO A 143 7.76 -25.49 -5.46
N ASP A 144 6.54 -25.11 -5.77
CA ASP A 144 5.83 -25.53 -6.99
C ASP A 144 5.65 -24.38 -8.01
N LEU A 145 6.33 -23.26 -7.83
CA LEU A 145 6.26 -22.05 -8.65
C LEU A 145 4.88 -21.34 -8.63
N LEU A 146 4.04 -21.66 -7.66
CA LEU A 146 2.70 -21.08 -7.52
C LEU A 146 2.30 -20.81 -6.08
N HIS A 147 2.52 -21.76 -5.17
CA HIS A 147 2.08 -21.68 -3.79
C HIS A 147 3.25 -21.36 -2.84
N LEU A 148 3.01 -20.41 -1.94
CA LEU A 148 3.98 -20.07 -0.92
C LEU A 148 4.17 -21.22 0.09
N ASN A 149 5.41 -21.42 0.49
CA ASN A 149 5.74 -22.19 1.68
C ASN A 149 5.71 -21.27 2.94
N THR A 150 6.04 -21.83 4.10
CA THR A 150 6.05 -21.08 5.37
C THR A 150 6.97 -19.85 5.32
N ALA A 151 8.16 -19.96 4.72
CA ALA A 151 9.09 -18.83 4.58
C ALA A 151 8.52 -17.73 3.66
N GLY A 152 7.84 -18.12 2.57
CA GLY A 152 7.17 -17.19 1.68
C GLY A 152 6.03 -16.43 2.37
N TYR A 153 5.21 -17.10 3.16
CA TYR A 153 4.18 -16.43 3.96
C TYR A 153 4.76 -15.47 5.00
N SER A 154 5.87 -15.85 5.67
CA SER A 154 6.56 -14.96 6.61
C SER A 154 7.09 -13.71 5.91
N LYS A 155 7.71 -13.89 4.73
CA LYS A 155 8.21 -12.76 3.92
C LYS A 155 7.08 -11.84 3.45
N TRP A 156 5.94 -12.39 3.05
CA TRP A 156 4.78 -11.59 2.69
C TRP A 156 4.21 -10.83 3.88
N ALA A 157 4.07 -11.48 5.04
CA ALA A 157 3.65 -10.83 6.28
C ALA A 157 4.58 -9.67 6.65
N SER A 158 5.91 -9.86 6.54
CA SER A 158 6.90 -8.80 6.81
C SER A 158 6.73 -7.58 5.88
N ALA A 159 6.26 -7.78 4.65
CA ALA A 159 5.94 -6.67 3.74
C ALA A 159 4.62 -5.97 4.10
N LEU A 160 3.65 -6.68 4.68
CA LEU A 160 2.35 -6.11 5.08
C LEU A 160 2.40 -5.42 6.44
N ASN A 161 3.22 -5.92 7.38
CA ASN A 161 3.28 -5.41 8.76
C ASN A 161 3.50 -3.89 8.86
N PRO A 162 4.47 -3.27 8.17
CA PRO A 162 4.68 -1.82 8.27
C PRO A 162 3.47 -1.02 7.75
N ILE A 163 2.76 -1.54 6.75
CA ILE A 163 1.55 -0.90 6.20
C ILE A 163 0.41 -1.01 7.21
N LEU A 164 0.18 -2.20 7.76
CA LEU A 164 -0.84 -2.43 8.78
C LEU A 164 -0.57 -1.62 10.06
N ALA A 165 0.69 -1.48 10.43
CA ALA A 165 1.11 -0.62 11.54
C ALA A 165 0.82 0.85 11.25
N THR A 166 1.16 1.34 10.07
CA THR A 166 0.87 2.71 9.62
C THR A 166 -0.65 2.99 9.62
N LEU A 167 -1.45 2.00 9.28
CA LEU A 167 -2.91 2.09 9.29
C LEU A 167 -3.53 1.90 10.69
N GLY A 168 -2.74 1.64 11.72
CA GLY A 168 -3.21 1.50 13.10
C GLY A 168 -3.77 0.12 13.45
N PHE A 169 -3.50 -0.90 12.66
CA PHE A 169 -3.99 -2.26 12.91
C PHE A 169 -3.01 -3.12 13.70
N LEU A 170 -1.74 -2.79 13.66
CA LEU A 170 -0.71 -3.45 14.47
C LEU A 170 -0.17 -2.46 15.49
N GLU A 171 -0.07 -2.88 16.73
CA GLU A 171 0.78 -2.18 17.69
C GLU A 171 2.22 -2.35 17.18
N THR A 172 2.85 -1.26 16.82
CA THR A 172 4.30 -1.25 16.71
C THR A 172 4.81 -1.27 18.11
N GLY A 173 5.53 -2.32 18.49
CA GLY A 173 6.44 -2.22 19.63
C GLY A 173 7.29 -0.96 19.46
N PRO A 174 7.86 -0.41 20.53
CA PRO A 174 8.81 0.66 20.40
C PRO A 174 9.80 0.25 19.31
N ASP A 175 10.01 1.12 18.30
CA ASP A 175 11.09 0.87 17.34
C ASP A 175 12.33 0.60 18.19
N GLU A 176 13.04 -0.50 17.93
CA GLU A 176 14.31 -0.84 18.60
C GLU A 176 15.41 0.20 18.28
N PHE A 177 15.01 1.34 17.72
CA PHE A 177 15.89 2.44 17.43
C PHE A 177 16.23 3.17 18.73
N GLU A 178 17.39 2.87 19.26
CA GLU A 178 17.99 3.65 20.34
C GLU A 178 18.69 4.87 19.75
N LEU A 179 18.31 6.04 20.27
CA LEU A 179 19.01 7.29 19.91
C LEU A 179 20.46 7.21 20.41
N GLU A 180 21.41 7.52 19.56
CA GLU A 180 22.79 7.70 19.97
C GLU A 180 22.89 8.80 21.02
N GLU A 181 23.89 8.70 21.93
CA GLU A 181 24.11 9.69 22.97
C GLU A 181 24.30 11.08 22.38
N GLY A 182 23.61 12.07 22.91
CA GLY A 182 23.62 13.45 22.41
C GLY A 182 22.58 13.76 21.34
N PHE A 183 21.89 12.77 20.76
CA PHE A 183 20.79 12.99 19.82
C PHE A 183 19.42 13.04 20.53
N ARG A 184 18.49 13.78 19.94
CA ARG A 184 17.08 13.80 20.39
C ARG A 184 16.15 13.58 19.23
N SER A 185 15.03 12.89 19.45
CA SER A 185 14.01 12.75 18.43
C SER A 185 13.38 14.10 18.10
N LEU A 186 13.30 14.42 16.81
CA LEU A 186 12.59 15.61 16.34
C LEU A 186 11.08 15.38 16.23
N PHE A 187 10.66 14.12 16.20
CA PHE A 187 9.25 13.74 16.16
C PHE A 187 8.83 13.18 17.52
N ASN A 188 7.72 13.71 18.06
CA ASN A 188 7.25 13.35 19.38
C ASN A 188 6.45 12.02 19.46
N GLY A 189 6.28 11.34 18.32
CA GLY A 189 5.55 10.08 18.21
C GLY A 189 4.02 10.21 18.24
N ARG A 190 3.44 11.40 18.44
CA ARG A 190 2.00 11.59 18.63
C ARG A 190 1.33 12.47 17.59
N ASP A 191 1.93 13.60 17.31
CA ASP A 191 1.37 14.62 16.43
C ASP A 191 2.49 15.40 15.73
N LEU A 192 2.12 16.35 14.86
CA LEU A 192 3.06 17.16 14.11
C LEU A 192 3.53 18.41 14.88
N THR A 193 3.46 18.43 16.21
CA THR A 193 4.04 19.52 17.02
C THR A 193 5.53 19.64 16.75
N GLY A 194 5.98 20.84 16.46
CA GLY A 194 7.37 21.12 16.06
C GLY A 194 7.63 21.01 14.56
N TRP A 195 6.58 20.77 13.76
CA TRP A 195 6.64 20.67 12.31
C TRP A 195 5.66 21.61 11.63
N GLY A 196 6.00 22.07 10.43
CA GLY A 196 5.16 23.00 9.70
C GLY A 196 5.59 23.21 8.26
N PHE A 197 4.88 24.09 7.54
CA PHE A 197 5.28 24.55 6.22
C PHE A 197 5.90 25.95 6.33
N ARG A 198 6.97 26.17 5.54
CA ARG A 198 7.57 27.49 5.37
C ARG A 198 7.06 28.16 4.08
N PRO A 199 6.98 29.48 4.04
CA PRO A 199 6.67 30.19 2.80
C PRO A 199 7.69 29.84 1.72
N THR A 200 7.20 29.56 0.52
CA THR A 200 8.06 29.28 -0.63
C THR A 200 8.25 30.55 -1.46
N ALA A 201 9.47 30.80 -1.91
CA ALA A 201 9.74 31.93 -2.80
C ALA A 201 8.86 31.83 -4.07
N PRO A 202 8.34 32.96 -4.58
CA PRO A 202 7.65 32.98 -5.84
C PRO A 202 8.52 32.38 -6.95
N ARG A 203 8.02 31.38 -7.67
CA ARG A 203 8.67 30.84 -8.86
C ARG A 203 7.83 31.17 -10.07
N ASN A 204 8.43 31.79 -11.05
CA ASN A 204 7.77 31.91 -12.35
C ASN A 204 7.57 30.51 -12.96
N PRO A 205 6.37 30.18 -13.41
CA PRO A 205 6.16 28.91 -14.11
C PRO A 205 7.06 28.87 -15.35
N PRO A 206 7.57 27.69 -15.72
CA PRO A 206 8.35 27.56 -16.95
C PRO A 206 7.51 28.03 -18.14
N LYS A 207 8.12 28.78 -19.07
CA LYS A 207 7.45 29.35 -20.24
C LYS A 207 6.76 28.29 -21.12
N ASN A 208 7.27 27.06 -21.13
CA ASN A 208 6.71 25.90 -21.83
C ASN A 208 6.73 24.69 -20.88
N PRO A 209 5.72 24.48 -20.03
CA PRO A 209 5.65 23.30 -19.18
C PRO A 209 5.43 22.06 -20.06
N ARG A 210 6.23 21.01 -19.81
CA ARG A 210 5.98 19.70 -20.45
C ARG A 210 4.63 19.16 -19.98
N PRO A 211 3.86 18.47 -20.85
CA PRO A 211 2.65 17.77 -20.43
C PRO A 211 2.99 16.85 -19.22
N GLY A 212 2.18 16.92 -18.16
CA GLY A 212 2.43 16.17 -16.91
C GLY A 212 3.50 16.77 -15.98
N ALA A 213 4.02 17.97 -16.27
CA ALA A 213 4.96 18.62 -15.36
C ALA A 213 4.30 18.91 -13.99
N PRO A 214 5.03 18.72 -12.87
CA PRO A 214 4.49 18.94 -11.54
C PRO A 214 4.01 20.39 -11.34
N VAL A 215 2.78 20.56 -10.89
CA VAL A 215 2.25 21.88 -10.53
C VAL A 215 2.84 22.30 -9.18
N PHE A 216 3.49 23.46 -9.16
CA PHE A 216 3.96 24.08 -7.93
C PHE A 216 2.80 24.70 -7.17
N VAL A 217 2.57 24.24 -5.94
CA VAL A 217 1.70 24.96 -5.00
C VAL A 217 2.58 25.88 -4.18
N GLN A 218 2.34 27.21 -4.29
CA GLN A 218 3.04 28.20 -3.49
C GLN A 218 2.45 28.26 -2.10
N ILE A 219 3.27 28.06 -1.06
CA ILE A 219 2.89 28.38 0.31
C ILE A 219 3.12 29.86 0.52
N LYS A 220 2.07 30.61 0.75
CA LYS A 220 2.15 32.08 0.94
C LYS A 220 2.48 32.46 2.38
N GLN A 221 2.03 31.65 3.34
CA GLN A 221 2.22 31.89 4.78
C GLN A 221 2.77 30.63 5.44
N ALA A 222 3.53 30.80 6.51
CA ALA A 222 3.98 29.69 7.33
C ALA A 222 2.76 29.01 7.99
N GLU A 223 2.80 27.69 8.07
CA GLU A 223 1.83 26.90 8.82
C GLU A 223 2.55 26.17 9.95
N ASP A 224 1.99 26.17 11.14
CA ASP A 224 2.45 25.36 12.28
C ASP A 224 1.42 24.30 12.57
N PHE A 225 1.85 23.04 12.60
CA PHE A 225 0.97 21.88 12.84
C PHE A 225 0.92 21.46 14.30
N LYS A 226 1.18 22.38 15.24
CA LYS A 226 1.13 22.10 16.68
C LYS A 226 -0.19 21.44 17.09
N GLY A 227 -0.08 20.24 17.66
CA GLY A 227 -1.23 19.44 18.13
C GLY A 227 -2.04 18.78 17.01
N GLN A 228 -1.67 18.93 15.75
CA GLN A 228 -2.34 18.29 14.61
C GLN A 228 -1.69 16.95 14.29
N THR A 229 -2.51 15.95 14.00
CA THR A 229 -2.00 14.63 13.56
C THR A 229 -1.79 14.54 12.04
N GLN A 230 -2.16 15.60 11.30
CA GLN A 230 -2.09 15.62 9.85
C GLN A 230 -1.80 17.04 9.36
N SER A 231 -0.97 17.17 8.31
CA SER A 231 -0.72 18.44 7.62
C SER A 231 -1.94 18.91 6.81
N SER A 232 -2.03 20.22 6.54
CA SER A 232 -3.13 20.81 5.78
C SER A 232 -3.30 20.23 4.37
N ASP A 233 -2.21 19.79 3.73
CA ASP A 233 -2.22 19.11 2.43
C ASP A 233 -2.43 17.58 2.53
N GLN A 234 -2.64 17.06 3.75
CA GLN A 234 -2.87 15.65 4.07
C GLN A 234 -1.73 14.70 3.69
N ARG A 235 -0.52 15.22 3.41
CA ARG A 235 0.63 14.43 2.97
C ARG A 235 1.48 13.89 4.09
N TYR A 236 1.50 14.59 5.22
CA TYR A 236 2.25 14.21 6.41
C TYR A 236 1.27 13.87 7.53
N ARG A 237 1.44 12.72 8.12
CA ARG A 237 0.58 12.22 9.21
C ARG A 237 1.42 11.64 10.34
N ALA A 238 1.03 11.93 11.55
CA ALA A 238 1.50 11.21 12.72
C ALA A 238 0.61 9.98 12.94
N VAL A 239 1.15 8.79 12.77
CA VAL A 239 0.40 7.53 12.91
C VAL A 239 1.26 6.52 13.68
N ASN A 240 0.75 6.06 14.81
CA ASN A 240 1.39 5.00 15.62
C ASN A 240 2.89 5.22 15.88
N GLY A 241 3.25 6.40 16.34
CA GLY A 241 4.64 6.73 16.65
C GLY A 241 5.50 7.07 15.44
N ARG A 242 4.96 7.12 14.23
CA ARG A 242 5.70 7.37 12.98
C ARG A 242 5.21 8.59 12.25
N LEU A 243 6.14 9.28 11.59
CA LEU A 243 5.82 10.31 10.60
C LEU A 243 5.67 9.66 9.22
N VAL A 244 4.44 9.60 8.73
CA VAL A 244 4.09 8.98 7.46
C VAL A 244 3.95 10.03 6.38
N VAL A 245 4.58 9.77 5.23
CA VAL A 245 4.51 10.64 4.05
C VAL A 245 3.75 9.93 2.94
N THR A 246 2.65 10.51 2.49
CA THR A 246 1.87 9.99 1.36
C THR A 246 2.35 10.60 0.05
N THR A 247 2.53 9.77 -0.98
CA THR A 247 2.83 10.27 -2.33
C THR A 247 1.70 11.16 -2.85
N PRO A 248 2.02 12.31 -3.48
CA PRO A 248 1.01 13.15 -4.08
C PRO A 248 0.37 12.47 -5.30
N ALA A 249 -0.81 12.94 -5.67
CA ALA A 249 -1.38 12.66 -6.97
C ALA A 249 -0.39 13.05 -8.08
N GLU A 250 -0.47 12.35 -9.23
CA GLU A 250 0.41 12.60 -10.37
C GLU A 250 0.44 14.10 -10.74
N GLY A 251 1.64 14.63 -11.02
CA GLY A 251 1.84 16.02 -11.40
C GLY A 251 1.92 17.04 -10.25
N ARG A 252 1.77 16.63 -9.00
CA ARG A 252 1.93 17.53 -7.84
C ARG A 252 3.22 17.25 -7.10
N ARG A 253 3.96 18.30 -6.70
CA ARG A 253 5.08 18.17 -5.78
C ARG A 253 4.58 18.14 -4.34
N ILE A 254 5.21 17.31 -3.51
CA ILE A 254 5.02 17.33 -2.06
C ILE A 254 5.61 18.63 -1.54
N GLN A 255 4.87 19.32 -0.67
CA GLN A 255 5.40 20.43 0.10
C GLN A 255 6.42 19.90 1.10
N GLN A 256 7.49 20.62 1.30
CA GLN A 256 8.50 20.21 2.27
C GLN A 256 8.00 20.49 3.68
N LEU A 257 8.06 19.47 4.52
CA LEU A 257 7.84 19.60 5.94
C LEU A 257 9.12 20.10 6.60
N TRP A 258 9.00 21.14 7.40
CA TRP A 258 10.11 21.78 8.11
C TRP A 258 9.91 21.69 9.61
N THR A 259 11.00 21.62 10.35
CA THR A 259 10.93 21.84 11.81
C THR A 259 10.62 23.30 12.09
N THR A 260 9.73 23.55 13.05
CA THR A 260 9.44 24.90 13.55
C THR A 260 10.47 25.36 14.60
N THR A 261 11.25 24.41 15.14
CA THR A 261 12.36 24.71 16.05
C THR A 261 13.58 25.15 15.23
N GLU A 262 14.19 26.26 15.62
CA GLU A 262 15.47 26.69 15.09
C GLU A 262 16.59 25.93 15.78
N PHE A 263 17.55 25.44 14.98
CA PHE A 263 18.79 24.86 15.46
C PHE A 263 19.90 25.89 15.25
N GLY A 264 20.67 26.17 16.31
CA GLY A 264 21.85 27.00 16.19
C GLY A 264 22.89 26.33 15.27
N SER A 265 23.68 27.12 14.57
CA SER A 265 24.93 26.64 13.96
C SER A 265 25.93 26.43 15.06
N ASP A 266 26.46 25.23 15.21
CA ASP A 266 27.65 24.96 15.98
C ASP A 266 28.88 25.57 15.27
#